data_ece92216da7a8b94898f640046110eb2
#
_entry.id   ece92216da7a8b94898f640046110eb2
#
_cell.length_a   1.000
_cell.length_b   1.000
_cell.length_c   1.000
_cell.angle_alpha   90.00
_cell.angle_beta   90.00
_cell.angle_gamma   90.00
#
_symmetry.space_group_name_H-M   'P 1'
#
loop_
_entity.id
_entity.type
_entity.pdbx_description
1 polymer ?
#
loop_
_entity_poly.entity_id
_entity_poly.type
_entity_poly.pdbx_seq_one_letter_code
_entity_poly.pdbx_strand_id
1 'polypeptide(L)'
;MSVTRARVWVVLTTAVLAAAFFVACGGGSSPPASAPPPSTSTTTPAFRDVAPTAADFVNLNTMTRVGDHFVGSLNGHLNAVLAVAHSKNGGAYPVGTIVQLVPTEAMVKRHAGYSPSTGDWEFFSLKVSPQGTKIVHSGAVVKNFFGGDCASCHRAAAKQFDFVCGKNHGCAPLPISDAVIATIQRLDPRPKRSS
;
A
#
# COMPACT_ATOMS: atom_id res chain seq x y z
N MET A 1 34.22 7.04 -39.30
CA MET A 1 33.65 8.32 -39.80
C MET A 1 32.72 8.85 -38.72
N SER A 2 33.20 9.86 -38.01
CA SER A 2 32.57 10.45 -36.83
C SER A 2 31.83 11.72 -37.27
N VAL A 3 30.55 11.84 -36.94
CA VAL A 3 29.77 13.07 -37.24
C VAL A 3 29.30 13.65 -35.90
N THR A 4 30.01 14.67 -35.48
CA THR A 4 29.71 15.49 -34.30
C THR A 4 28.66 16.54 -34.69
N ARG A 5 27.47 16.52 -34.06
CA ARG A 5 26.49 17.60 -34.21
C ARG A 5 26.56 18.56 -33.02
N ALA A 6 27.03 19.77 -33.31
CA ALA A 6 27.02 20.89 -32.39
C ALA A 6 25.59 21.43 -32.19
N ARG A 7 25.17 21.66 -30.96
CA ARG A 7 23.92 22.36 -30.61
C ARG A 7 24.24 23.82 -30.31
N VAL A 8 23.62 24.68 -31.10
CA VAL A 8 23.65 26.14 -30.94
C VAL A 8 22.61 26.53 -29.91
N TRP A 9 23.03 27.23 -28.84
CA TRP A 9 22.16 27.87 -27.88
C TRP A 9 21.87 29.31 -28.36
N VAL A 10 20.59 29.63 -28.57
CA VAL A 10 20.13 31.00 -28.82
C VAL A 10 19.67 31.58 -27.48
N VAL A 11 20.36 32.60 -27.01
CA VAL A 11 20.00 33.38 -25.82
C VAL A 11 19.15 34.57 -26.29
N LEU A 12 17.88 34.58 -25.93
CA LEU A 12 17.00 35.76 -26.13
C LEU A 12 17.01 36.59 -24.84
N THR A 13 17.58 37.77 -24.93
CA THR A 13 17.49 38.81 -23.89
C THR A 13 16.27 39.70 -24.17
N THR A 14 15.29 39.67 -23.25
CA THR A 14 14.16 40.64 -23.30
C THR A 14 14.41 41.74 -22.27
N ALA A 15 14.43 42.98 -22.81
CA ALA A 15 14.53 44.20 -22.01
C ALA A 15 13.19 44.52 -21.33
N VAL A 16 13.25 44.84 -20.03
CA VAL A 16 12.11 45.28 -19.21
C VAL A 16 12.08 46.82 -19.22
N LEU A 17 11.04 47.43 -19.79
CA LEU A 17 10.72 48.84 -19.62
C LEU A 17 9.96 49.04 -18.30
N ALA A 18 10.50 49.87 -17.43
CA ALA A 18 9.83 50.37 -16.23
C ALA A 18 8.96 51.57 -16.56
N ALA A 19 7.65 51.50 -16.37
CA ALA A 19 6.74 52.64 -16.39
C ALA A 19 6.30 52.89 -14.91
N ALA A 20 6.70 54.06 -14.39
CA ALA A 20 6.24 54.57 -13.12
C ALA A 20 4.88 55.26 -13.29
N PHE A 21 3.85 54.79 -12.60
CA PHE A 21 2.60 55.52 -12.44
C PHE A 21 2.41 55.92 -10.96
N PHE A 22 2.37 57.24 -10.75
CA PHE A 22 1.90 57.82 -9.49
C PHE A 22 0.36 57.77 -9.48
N VAL A 23 -0.21 57.23 -8.43
CA VAL A 23 -1.64 57.32 -8.17
C VAL A 23 -1.89 57.83 -6.76
N ALA A 24 -2.75 58.81 -6.71
CA ALA A 24 -3.15 59.62 -5.56
C ALA A 24 -3.87 58.81 -4.47
N CYS A 25 -3.72 59.33 -3.24
CA CYS A 25 -4.46 58.96 -2.04
C CYS A 25 -5.99 59.10 -2.25
N GLY A 26 -6.70 57.96 -2.14
CA GLY A 26 -8.15 57.91 -1.92
C GLY A 26 -8.41 57.00 -0.73
N GLY A 27 -8.79 57.58 0.40
CA GLY A 27 -9.22 56.84 1.57
C GLY A 27 -10.52 56.11 1.35
N GLY A 28 -10.46 54.80 1.15
CA GLY A 28 -11.59 53.89 1.15
C GLY A 28 -11.45 52.90 2.29
N SER A 29 -12.34 53.01 3.27
CA SER A 29 -12.46 52.04 4.33
C SER A 29 -12.88 50.68 3.75
N SER A 30 -11.96 49.74 3.68
CA SER A 30 -12.25 48.36 3.29
C SER A 30 -13.04 47.68 4.42
N PRO A 31 -14.12 46.95 4.10
CA PRO A 31 -14.78 46.11 5.10
C PRO A 31 -13.85 45.01 5.60
N PRO A 32 -13.97 44.57 6.87
CA PRO A 32 -13.13 43.55 7.41
C PRO A 32 -13.28 42.26 6.58
N ALA A 33 -12.17 41.73 6.10
CA ALA A 33 -12.11 40.47 5.41
C ALA A 33 -12.67 39.37 6.32
N SER A 34 -13.75 38.73 5.87
CA SER A 34 -14.32 37.58 6.57
C SER A 34 -13.22 36.52 6.72
N ALA A 35 -12.94 36.11 7.95
CA ALA A 35 -12.01 35.02 8.24
C ALA A 35 -12.45 33.77 7.45
N PRO A 36 -11.51 33.04 6.84
CA PRO A 36 -11.84 31.77 6.19
C PRO A 36 -12.46 30.83 7.21
N PRO A 37 -13.49 30.03 6.81
CA PRO A 37 -14.09 29.06 7.71
C PRO A 37 -13.02 28.10 8.24
N PRO A 38 -13.12 27.64 9.50
CA PRO A 38 -12.16 26.71 10.04
C PRO A 38 -12.12 25.47 9.17
N SER A 39 -10.96 25.14 8.62
CA SER A 39 -10.73 23.91 7.89
C SER A 39 -11.00 22.76 8.85
N THR A 40 -12.12 22.08 8.70
CA THR A 40 -12.41 20.81 9.37
C THR A 40 -11.41 19.80 8.82
N SER A 41 -10.26 19.70 9.48
CA SER A 41 -9.35 18.58 9.27
C SER A 41 -10.10 17.32 9.66
N THR A 42 -10.60 16.59 8.68
CA THR A 42 -11.13 15.24 8.88
C THR A 42 -9.91 14.39 9.28
N THR A 43 -9.67 14.29 10.59
CA THR A 43 -8.65 13.42 11.14
C THR A 43 -9.08 11.99 10.83
N THR A 44 -8.50 11.40 9.79
CA THR A 44 -8.59 9.95 9.56
C THR A 44 -8.16 9.26 10.86
N PRO A 45 -8.95 8.33 11.41
CA PRO A 45 -8.57 7.63 12.64
C PRO A 45 -7.17 7.05 12.47
N ALA A 46 -6.23 7.45 13.32
CA ALA A 46 -4.91 6.86 13.34
C ALA A 46 -5.07 5.42 13.86
N PHE A 47 -4.99 4.44 12.97
CA PHE A 47 -5.04 3.04 13.35
C PHE A 47 -3.80 2.68 14.16
N ARG A 48 -4.02 2.08 15.33
CA ARG A 48 -2.94 1.65 16.22
C ARG A 48 -2.10 0.56 15.55
N ASP A 49 -0.78 0.69 15.59
CA ASP A 49 0.12 -0.40 15.16
C ASP A 49 0.13 -1.50 16.21
N VAL A 50 -0.30 -2.69 15.83
CA VAL A 50 -0.32 -3.90 16.64
C VAL A 50 0.66 -4.88 16.04
N ALA A 51 1.62 -5.37 16.84
CA ALA A 51 2.54 -6.39 16.39
C ALA A 51 1.77 -7.70 16.12
N PRO A 52 1.85 -8.28 14.92
CA PRO A 52 1.14 -9.51 14.61
C PRO A 52 1.74 -10.70 15.34
N THR A 53 0.86 -11.59 15.78
CA THR A 53 1.20 -12.86 16.41
C THR A 53 0.83 -14.03 15.51
N ALA A 54 1.30 -15.23 15.82
CA ALA A 54 0.93 -16.43 15.06
C ALA A 54 -0.60 -16.68 15.05
N ALA A 55 -1.30 -16.27 16.11
CA ALA A 55 -2.75 -16.44 16.25
C ALA A 55 -3.57 -15.56 15.31
N ASP A 56 -2.96 -14.49 14.78
CA ASP A 56 -3.62 -13.56 13.85
C ASP A 56 -3.69 -14.11 12.42
N PHE A 57 -2.81 -15.09 12.10
CA PHE A 57 -2.79 -15.75 10.80
C PHE A 57 -3.70 -16.98 10.81
N VAL A 58 -4.99 -16.72 10.61
CA VAL A 58 -6.06 -17.74 10.67
C VAL A 58 -6.23 -18.48 9.35
N ASN A 59 -7.07 -19.53 9.34
CA ASN A 59 -7.43 -20.27 8.13
C ASN A 59 -8.00 -19.31 7.07
N LEU A 60 -7.48 -19.36 5.84
CA LEU A 60 -7.88 -18.50 4.74
C LEU A 60 -9.39 -18.53 4.49
N ASN A 61 -9.99 -19.71 4.62
CA ASN A 61 -11.43 -19.88 4.37
C ASN A 61 -12.32 -19.19 5.44
N THR A 62 -11.71 -18.61 6.49
CA THR A 62 -12.40 -17.78 7.51
C THR A 62 -12.10 -16.30 7.36
N MET A 63 -11.23 -15.93 6.42
CA MET A 63 -10.92 -14.54 6.09
C MET A 63 -11.84 -14.02 4.97
N THR A 64 -11.86 -12.71 4.76
CA THR A 64 -12.61 -12.12 3.65
C THR A 64 -11.81 -12.22 2.36
N ARG A 65 -12.40 -12.86 1.34
CA ARG A 65 -11.79 -13.01 0.03
C ARG A 65 -11.97 -11.74 -0.81
N VAL A 66 -10.89 -11.29 -1.44
CA VAL A 66 -10.90 -10.20 -2.42
C VAL A 66 -10.12 -10.66 -3.65
N GLY A 67 -10.83 -10.93 -4.75
CA GLY A 67 -10.22 -11.50 -5.95
C GLY A 67 -9.58 -12.86 -5.68
N ASP A 68 -8.26 -12.94 -5.81
CA ASP A 68 -7.46 -14.15 -5.63
C ASP A 68 -6.82 -14.29 -4.23
N HIS A 69 -6.85 -13.24 -3.42
CA HIS A 69 -6.25 -13.20 -2.09
C HIS A 69 -7.28 -12.96 -0.97
N PHE A 70 -6.82 -12.98 0.27
CA PHE A 70 -7.64 -12.82 1.46
C PHE A 70 -7.13 -11.66 2.29
N VAL A 71 -8.06 -10.92 2.90
CA VAL A 71 -7.74 -9.78 3.75
C VAL A 71 -8.33 -9.92 5.15
N GLY A 72 -7.65 -9.29 6.10
CA GLY A 72 -8.07 -9.19 7.50
C GLY A 72 -7.62 -7.87 8.11
N SER A 73 -7.96 -7.66 9.38
CA SER A 73 -7.56 -6.49 10.14
C SER A 73 -7.25 -6.84 11.59
N LEU A 74 -6.04 -6.52 12.05
CA LEU A 74 -5.64 -6.65 13.44
C LEU A 74 -6.41 -5.70 14.37
N ASN A 75 -6.91 -4.60 13.82
CA ASN A 75 -7.54 -3.51 14.57
C ASN A 75 -9.08 -3.54 14.50
N GLY A 76 -9.68 -4.60 13.92
CA GLY A 76 -11.13 -4.69 13.77
C GLY A 76 -11.72 -3.75 12.69
N HIS A 77 -10.89 -3.06 11.92
CA HIS A 77 -11.33 -2.09 10.89
C HIS A 77 -11.43 -2.71 9.49
N LEU A 78 -12.01 -3.90 9.38
CA LEU A 78 -12.11 -4.64 8.12
C LEU A 78 -12.80 -3.83 7.01
N ASN A 79 -13.82 -3.04 7.33
CA ASN A 79 -14.50 -2.21 6.33
C ASN A 79 -13.56 -1.18 5.67
N ALA A 80 -12.63 -0.59 6.41
CA ALA A 80 -11.63 0.32 5.85
C ALA A 80 -10.65 -0.43 4.93
N VAL A 81 -10.24 -1.64 5.29
CA VAL A 81 -9.43 -2.52 4.45
C VAL A 81 -10.15 -2.85 3.14
N LEU A 82 -11.42 -3.24 3.22
CA LEU A 82 -12.25 -3.60 2.06
C LEU A 82 -12.49 -2.40 1.13
N ALA A 83 -12.65 -1.20 1.68
CA ALA A 83 -12.79 0.02 0.89
C ALA A 83 -11.60 0.24 -0.04
N VAL A 84 -10.36 -0.02 0.44
CA VAL A 84 -9.15 0.06 -0.38
C VAL A 84 -9.06 -1.14 -1.34
N ALA A 85 -9.27 -2.36 -0.83
CA ALA A 85 -9.13 -3.58 -1.60
C ALA A 85 -10.09 -3.68 -2.80
N HIS A 86 -11.29 -3.09 -2.70
CA HIS A 86 -12.26 -3.03 -3.79
C HIS A 86 -12.13 -1.77 -4.67
N SER A 87 -11.29 -0.82 -4.30
CA SER A 87 -11.09 0.40 -5.07
C SER A 87 -10.38 0.12 -6.38
N LYS A 88 -10.98 0.47 -7.50
CA LYS A 88 -10.35 0.39 -8.82
C LYS A 88 -9.11 1.29 -8.95
N ASN A 89 -9.08 2.37 -8.16
CA ASN A 89 -7.98 3.32 -8.12
C ASN A 89 -6.93 2.96 -7.08
N GLY A 90 -7.12 1.85 -6.34
CA GLY A 90 -6.27 1.48 -5.22
C GLY A 90 -6.43 2.41 -4.02
N GLY A 91 -5.36 2.57 -3.25
CA GLY A 91 -5.25 3.40 -2.07
C GLY A 91 -4.24 2.83 -1.09
N ALA A 92 -3.84 3.62 -0.10
CA ALA A 92 -3.01 3.14 1.00
C ALA A 92 -3.83 2.26 1.95
N TYR A 93 -3.34 1.07 2.22
CA TYR A 93 -4.01 0.19 3.17
C TYR A 93 -3.85 0.70 4.61
N PRO A 94 -4.91 0.59 5.44
CA PRO A 94 -4.83 0.93 6.86
C PRO A 94 -3.79 0.11 7.61
N VAL A 95 -3.15 0.71 8.63
CA VAL A 95 -2.28 -0.01 9.58
C VAL A 95 -3.04 -1.18 10.20
N GLY A 96 -2.38 -2.34 10.33
CA GLY A 96 -2.99 -3.57 10.81
C GLY A 96 -3.72 -4.39 9.75
N THR A 97 -3.71 -3.97 8.47
CA THR A 97 -4.21 -4.81 7.37
C THR A 97 -3.36 -6.07 7.25
N ILE A 98 -4.01 -7.23 7.18
CA ILE A 98 -3.39 -8.52 6.83
C ILE A 98 -3.78 -8.85 5.39
N VAL A 99 -2.81 -9.28 4.57
CA VAL A 99 -3.04 -9.85 3.23
C VAL A 99 -2.37 -11.20 3.14
N GLN A 100 -3.10 -12.21 2.67
CA GLN A 100 -2.57 -13.56 2.39
C GLN A 100 -3.08 -14.07 1.04
N LEU A 101 -2.18 -14.62 0.22
CA LEU A 101 -2.54 -15.35 -0.99
C LEU A 101 -2.58 -16.86 -0.71
N VAL A 102 -1.57 -17.36 -0.02
CA VAL A 102 -1.43 -18.77 0.37
C VAL A 102 -1.25 -18.90 1.88
N PRO A 103 -1.55 -20.06 2.49
CA PRO A 103 -1.50 -20.22 3.94
C PRO A 103 -0.12 -19.97 4.56
N THR A 104 0.95 -20.20 3.77
CA THR A 104 2.34 -20.17 4.23
C THR A 104 3.01 -18.80 4.16
N GLU A 105 2.32 -17.80 3.64
CA GLU A 105 2.85 -16.45 3.46
C GLU A 105 1.80 -15.40 3.84
N ALA A 106 2.26 -14.30 4.43
CA ALA A 106 1.42 -13.16 4.77
C ALA A 106 2.20 -11.86 4.65
N MET A 107 1.48 -10.75 4.53
CA MET A 107 2.02 -9.41 4.74
C MET A 107 1.07 -8.62 5.64
N VAL A 108 1.64 -7.75 6.49
CA VAL A 108 0.90 -6.91 7.42
C VAL A 108 1.35 -5.47 7.27
N LYS A 109 0.39 -4.56 7.14
CA LYS A 109 0.66 -3.12 7.08
C LYS A 109 1.00 -2.61 8.46
N ARG A 110 2.21 -2.07 8.60
CA ARG A 110 2.73 -1.49 9.84
C ARG A 110 2.59 0.05 9.83
N HIS A 111 2.95 0.67 10.93
CA HIS A 111 2.98 2.14 11.04
C HIS A 111 3.89 2.80 10.01
N ALA A 112 3.63 4.07 9.70
CA ALA A 112 4.48 4.85 8.81
C ALA A 112 5.93 4.90 9.32
N GLY A 113 6.88 4.64 8.42
CA GLY A 113 8.31 4.61 8.74
C GLY A 113 8.81 3.27 9.27
N TYR A 114 7.97 2.21 9.35
CA TYR A 114 8.41 0.86 9.70
C TYR A 114 9.47 0.33 8.72
N SER A 115 9.16 0.41 7.44
CA SER A 115 10.08 0.02 6.36
C SER A 115 9.69 0.74 5.06
N PRO A 116 10.22 1.95 4.80
CA PRO A 116 9.90 2.71 3.58
C PRO A 116 10.19 1.93 2.28
N SER A 117 11.18 1.03 2.30
CA SER A 117 11.54 0.21 1.14
C SER A 117 10.50 -0.85 0.78
N THR A 118 9.58 -1.15 1.69
CA THR A 118 8.48 -2.10 1.51
C THR A 118 7.11 -1.41 1.57
N GLY A 119 7.07 -0.07 1.55
CA GLY A 119 5.83 0.69 1.78
C GLY A 119 5.23 0.41 3.15
N ASP A 120 6.08 0.20 4.16
CA ASP A 120 5.70 -0.15 5.52
C ASP A 120 4.96 -1.50 5.66
N TRP A 121 5.14 -2.41 4.72
CA TRP A 121 4.69 -3.79 4.86
C TRP A 121 5.75 -4.65 5.54
N GLU A 122 5.34 -5.42 6.52
CA GLU A 122 6.09 -6.53 7.11
C GLU A 122 5.64 -7.84 6.46
N PHE A 123 6.58 -8.63 5.97
CA PHE A 123 6.32 -9.93 5.34
C PHE A 123 6.55 -11.06 6.33
N PHE A 124 5.83 -12.16 6.13
CA PHE A 124 5.88 -13.34 6.99
C PHE A 124 5.99 -14.61 6.17
N SER A 125 6.93 -15.48 6.57
CA SER A 125 6.94 -16.89 6.20
C SER A 125 6.34 -17.69 7.36
N LEU A 126 5.34 -18.51 7.06
CA LEU A 126 4.53 -19.21 8.04
C LEU A 126 4.65 -20.73 7.87
N LYS A 127 4.67 -21.46 8.97
CA LYS A 127 4.42 -22.90 9.00
C LYS A 127 3.00 -23.11 9.53
N VAL A 128 2.17 -23.80 8.73
CA VAL A 128 0.77 -24.06 9.06
C VAL A 128 0.51 -25.55 9.25
N SER A 129 -0.39 -25.88 10.18
CA SER A 129 -0.77 -27.25 10.51
C SER A 129 -2.18 -27.28 11.13
N PRO A 130 -2.76 -28.47 11.39
CA PRO A 130 -4.00 -28.59 12.14
C PRO A 130 -3.97 -27.98 13.56
N GLN A 131 -2.77 -27.73 14.12
CA GLN A 131 -2.59 -27.08 15.42
C GLN A 131 -2.55 -25.55 15.30
N GLY A 132 -2.52 -24.99 14.08
CA GLY A 132 -2.50 -23.54 13.82
C GLY A 132 -1.27 -23.10 13.05
N THR A 133 -0.85 -21.88 13.32
CA THR A 133 0.25 -21.18 12.62
C THR A 133 1.46 -21.03 13.53
N LYS A 134 2.66 -21.11 12.94
CA LYS A 134 3.93 -20.64 13.53
C LYS A 134 4.57 -19.64 12.57
N ILE A 135 5.01 -18.50 13.08
CA ILE A 135 5.86 -17.56 12.34
C ILE A 135 7.26 -18.17 12.27
N VAL A 136 7.77 -18.35 11.06
CA VAL A 136 9.14 -18.86 10.80
C VAL A 136 10.11 -17.71 10.63
N HIS A 137 9.74 -16.74 9.78
CA HIS A 137 10.48 -15.51 9.57
C HIS A 137 9.52 -14.34 9.43
N SER A 138 9.95 -13.15 9.85
CA SER A 138 9.23 -11.91 9.64
C SER A 138 10.18 -10.74 9.39
N GLY A 139 9.67 -9.67 8.79
CA GLY A 139 10.38 -8.42 8.57
C GLY A 139 10.29 -7.90 7.13
N ALA A 140 11.15 -6.95 6.80
CA ALA A 140 11.22 -6.34 5.47
C ALA A 140 11.83 -7.27 4.41
N VAL A 141 12.68 -8.22 4.83
CA VAL A 141 13.39 -9.17 3.95
C VAL A 141 13.04 -10.59 4.37
N VAL A 142 12.11 -11.21 3.66
CA VAL A 142 11.67 -12.60 3.89
C VAL A 142 11.71 -13.34 2.55
N LYS A 143 12.27 -14.54 2.56
CA LYS A 143 12.26 -15.42 1.38
C LYS A 143 10.89 -16.04 1.19
N ASN A 144 10.39 -16.01 -0.05
CA ASN A 144 9.16 -16.66 -0.42
C ASN A 144 9.39 -18.15 -0.78
N PHE A 145 8.30 -18.88 -0.96
CA PHE A 145 8.33 -20.30 -1.32
C PHE A 145 9.09 -20.59 -2.62
N PHE A 146 9.15 -19.62 -3.55
CA PHE A 146 9.82 -19.76 -4.85
C PHE A 146 11.31 -19.39 -4.81
N GLY A 147 11.89 -19.17 -3.62
CA GLY A 147 13.30 -18.84 -3.43
C GLY A 147 13.65 -17.36 -3.65
N GLY A 148 12.68 -16.53 -4.03
CA GLY A 148 12.83 -15.09 -4.16
C GLY A 148 12.64 -14.35 -2.83
N ASP A 149 12.71 -13.04 -2.90
CA ASP A 149 12.41 -12.12 -1.82
C ASP A 149 10.96 -11.60 -1.99
N CYS A 150 10.15 -11.67 -0.95
CA CYS A 150 8.76 -11.20 -0.99
C CYS A 150 8.66 -9.75 -1.46
N ALA A 151 9.45 -8.86 -0.86
CA ALA A 151 9.42 -7.43 -1.20
C ALA A 151 9.85 -7.16 -2.64
N SER A 152 10.74 -7.98 -3.25
CA SER A 152 11.18 -7.77 -4.63
C SER A 152 10.04 -7.98 -5.64
N CYS A 153 9.18 -8.97 -5.41
CA CYS A 153 7.99 -9.18 -6.22
C CYS A 153 6.92 -8.10 -5.97
N HIS A 154 6.66 -7.79 -4.70
CA HIS A 154 5.61 -6.84 -4.30
C HIS A 154 5.90 -5.39 -4.71
N ARG A 155 7.18 -4.99 -4.82
CA ARG A 155 7.58 -3.68 -5.35
C ARG A 155 7.18 -3.44 -6.81
N ALA A 156 6.89 -4.49 -7.56
CA ALA A 156 6.41 -4.36 -8.94
C ALA A 156 4.93 -3.94 -9.03
N ALA A 157 4.18 -4.00 -7.94
CA ALA A 157 2.83 -3.47 -7.90
C ALA A 157 2.83 -1.97 -8.21
N ALA A 158 1.90 -1.51 -9.05
CA ALA A 158 1.75 -0.09 -9.32
C ALA A 158 1.45 0.67 -8.02
N LYS A 159 2.01 1.87 -7.88
CA LYS A 159 2.04 2.62 -6.60
C LYS A 159 0.69 2.77 -5.92
N GLN A 160 -0.39 2.93 -6.72
CA GLN A 160 -1.74 3.06 -6.18
C GLN A 160 -2.24 1.80 -5.46
N PHE A 161 -1.64 0.63 -5.70
CA PHE A 161 -2.03 -0.63 -5.06
C PHE A 161 -1.20 -0.97 -3.82
N ASP A 162 -0.38 -0.04 -3.36
CA ASP A 162 0.32 -0.12 -2.06
C ASP A 162 1.01 -1.47 -1.82
N PHE A 163 1.82 -1.92 -2.78
CA PHE A 163 2.55 -3.20 -2.74
C PHE A 163 1.67 -4.47 -2.79
N VAL A 164 0.35 -4.37 -2.91
CA VAL A 164 -0.51 -5.55 -3.00
C VAL A 164 -0.59 -6.05 -4.43
N CYS A 165 -0.05 -7.24 -4.67
CA CYS A 165 -0.11 -7.92 -5.96
C CYS A 165 -1.47 -8.59 -6.13
N GLY A 166 -2.35 -7.95 -6.87
CA GLY A 166 -3.60 -8.52 -7.34
C GLY A 166 -3.61 -8.59 -8.86
N LYS A 167 -4.69 -9.10 -9.41
CA LYS A 167 -4.87 -9.17 -10.86
C LYS A 167 -4.81 -7.77 -11.46
N ASN A 168 -3.94 -7.55 -12.44
CA ASN A 168 -3.69 -6.27 -13.11
C ASN A 168 -3.01 -5.18 -12.23
N HIS A 169 -2.42 -5.56 -11.12
CA HIS A 169 -1.69 -4.62 -10.25
C HIS A 169 -0.23 -4.36 -10.70
N GLY A 170 0.24 -5.05 -11.74
CA GLY A 170 1.60 -4.84 -12.30
C GLY A 170 2.65 -5.85 -11.86
N CYS A 171 2.32 -6.75 -10.95
CA CYS A 171 3.21 -7.81 -10.54
C CYS A 171 3.35 -8.90 -11.61
N ALA A 172 4.51 -9.56 -11.65
CA ALA A 172 4.71 -10.71 -12.51
C ALA A 172 3.81 -11.88 -12.10
N PRO A 173 3.36 -12.70 -13.05
CA PRO A 173 2.62 -13.92 -12.75
C PRO A 173 3.45 -14.86 -11.86
N LEU A 174 2.77 -15.54 -10.94
CA LEU A 174 3.41 -16.59 -10.15
C LEU A 174 3.75 -17.80 -11.04
N PRO A 175 4.80 -18.58 -10.70
CA PRO A 175 5.20 -19.75 -11.47
C PRO A 175 4.29 -20.97 -11.25
N ILE A 176 3.10 -20.75 -10.72
CA ILE A 176 2.02 -21.74 -10.54
C ILE A 176 0.69 -21.18 -11.03
N SER A 177 -0.20 -22.05 -11.51
CA SER A 177 -1.50 -21.63 -12.05
C SER A 177 -2.48 -21.21 -10.94
N ASP A 178 -3.48 -20.40 -11.31
CA ASP A 178 -4.57 -19.98 -10.42
C ASP A 178 -5.32 -21.21 -9.84
N ALA A 179 -5.44 -22.29 -10.59
CA ALA A 179 -6.08 -23.53 -10.14
C ALA A 179 -5.28 -24.20 -9.01
N VAL A 180 -3.95 -24.18 -9.09
CA VAL A 180 -3.06 -24.68 -8.03
C VAL A 180 -3.18 -23.78 -6.79
N ILE A 181 -3.14 -22.46 -6.98
CA ILE A 181 -3.32 -21.48 -5.88
C ILE A 181 -4.67 -21.74 -5.18
N ALA A 182 -5.77 -21.82 -5.92
CA ALA A 182 -7.11 -22.09 -5.39
C ALA A 182 -7.18 -23.41 -4.63
N THR A 183 -6.44 -24.43 -5.07
CA THR A 183 -6.36 -25.72 -4.38
C THR A 183 -5.61 -25.59 -3.05
N ILE A 184 -4.46 -24.92 -3.02
CA ILE A 184 -3.69 -24.63 -1.80
C ILE A 184 -4.54 -23.84 -0.80
N GLN A 185 -5.27 -22.83 -1.25
CA GLN A 185 -6.16 -22.02 -0.42
C GLN A 185 -7.27 -22.88 0.23
N ARG A 186 -7.91 -23.73 -0.57
CA ARG A 186 -8.99 -24.60 -0.10
C ARG A 186 -8.51 -25.64 0.91
N LEU A 187 -7.29 -26.14 0.72
CA LEU A 187 -6.67 -27.17 1.56
C LEU A 187 -5.89 -26.60 2.74
N ASP A 188 -6.09 -25.33 3.10
CA ASP A 188 -5.46 -24.75 4.30
C ASP A 188 -5.71 -25.63 5.52
N PRO A 189 -4.65 -26.20 6.14
CA PRO A 189 -4.80 -27.19 7.20
C PRO A 189 -5.17 -26.59 8.55
N ARG A 190 -5.12 -25.26 8.69
CA ARG A 190 -5.40 -24.58 9.96
C ARG A 190 -6.85 -24.80 10.40
N PRO A 191 -7.14 -24.81 11.71
CA PRO A 191 -8.52 -24.93 12.18
C PRO A 191 -9.38 -23.79 11.65
N LYS A 192 -10.57 -24.11 11.15
CA LYS A 192 -11.60 -23.09 10.92
C LYS A 192 -12.13 -22.70 12.29
N ARG A 193 -11.98 -21.41 12.68
CA ARG A 193 -12.62 -20.92 13.91
C ARG A 193 -14.12 -21.12 13.75
N SER A 194 -14.74 -21.85 14.71
CA SER A 194 -16.19 -21.81 14.87
C SER A 194 -16.57 -20.37 15.23
N SER A 195 -17.42 -19.78 14.41
CA SER A 195 -18.07 -18.50 14.71
C SER A 195 -18.94 -18.60 15.95
#